data_84e21631dd3754b0ae01c75028511de3
#
_entry.id   84e21631dd3754b0ae01c75028511de3
#
_cell.length_a   1.000
_cell.length_b   1.000
_cell.length_c   1.000
_cell.angle_alpha   90.00
_cell.angle_beta   90.00
_cell.angle_gamma   90.00
#
_symmetry.space_group_name_H-M   'P 1'
#
loop_
_entity.id
_entity.type
_entity.pdbx_description
1 polymer ?
#
loop_
_entity_poly.entity_id
_entity_poly.type
_entity_poly.pdbx_seq_one_letter_code
_entity_poly.pdbx_strand_id
1 'polypeptide(L)'
;MEGAKNNLETEIKDWNFNNVLKQTQKRWDDALGKIEVHGGTEDEKTVFYTALYHSMIDPRDVSDVDRKYVGGDGHIHQTKDFTKRTVFSGWDVFRSQFPLQTIINPTIVNDMINSLVTLAEESKQDYLERWEFLNAYSGCMIGNPAVSVITDAYMKGISNFDVEKAYKYARQTVEKFGNGEKGTTG
;
A
#
# COMPACT_ATOMS: atom_id res chain seq x y z
N MET A 1 17.85 17.39 -0.63
CA MET A 1 17.29 18.69 -1.09
C MET A 1 16.94 18.70 -2.58
N GLU A 2 17.75 18.12 -3.45
CA GLU A 2 17.48 18.06 -4.89
C GLU A 2 16.22 17.24 -5.23
N GLY A 3 16.03 16.06 -4.64
CA GLY A 3 14.83 15.24 -4.81
C GLY A 3 13.54 15.97 -4.44
N ALA A 4 13.50 16.60 -3.26
CA ALA A 4 12.33 17.38 -2.83
C ALA A 4 12.00 18.55 -3.76
N LYS A 5 13.02 19.21 -4.31
CA LYS A 5 12.83 20.27 -5.31
C LYS A 5 12.25 19.71 -6.60
N ASN A 6 12.80 18.60 -7.09
CA ASN A 6 12.32 17.91 -8.28
C ASN A 6 10.85 17.43 -8.13
N ASN A 7 10.49 16.88 -6.95
CA ASN A 7 9.10 16.52 -6.65
C ASN A 7 8.18 17.73 -6.74
N LEU A 8 8.56 18.82 -6.05
CA LEU A 8 7.75 20.03 -6.03
C LEU A 8 7.55 20.64 -7.42
N GLU A 9 8.62 20.77 -8.22
CA GLU A 9 8.56 21.33 -9.58
C GLU A 9 7.79 20.43 -10.55
N THR A 10 7.78 19.14 -10.32
CA THR A 10 7.02 18.17 -11.14
C THR A 10 5.54 18.18 -10.79
N GLU A 11 5.20 18.26 -9.52
CA GLU A 11 3.81 18.15 -9.05
C GLU A 11 3.08 19.49 -9.09
N ILE A 12 3.78 20.61 -8.79
CA ILE A 12 3.22 21.96 -8.78
C ILE A 12 3.89 22.79 -9.89
N LYS A 13 3.33 22.67 -11.08
CA LYS A 13 3.87 23.36 -12.28
C LYS A 13 3.67 24.87 -12.28
N ASP A 14 2.64 25.32 -11.59
CA ASP A 14 2.36 26.75 -11.36
C ASP A 14 1.96 26.94 -9.89
N TRP A 15 2.24 28.14 -9.36
CA TRP A 15 1.89 28.50 -7.99
C TRP A 15 0.47 29.08 -7.90
N ASN A 16 -0.45 28.53 -8.71
CA ASN A 16 -1.86 28.93 -8.72
C ASN A 16 -2.67 27.99 -7.83
N PHE A 17 -3.06 28.47 -6.67
CA PHE A 17 -3.85 27.71 -5.70
C PHE A 17 -5.13 27.10 -6.31
N ASN A 18 -5.85 27.87 -7.13
CA ASN A 18 -7.10 27.39 -7.73
C ASN A 18 -6.87 26.25 -8.74
N ASN A 19 -5.72 26.25 -9.43
CA ASN A 19 -5.37 25.15 -10.32
C ASN A 19 -5.04 23.89 -9.52
N VAL A 20 -4.26 24.00 -8.46
CA VAL A 20 -3.95 22.87 -7.57
C VAL A 20 -5.23 22.32 -6.92
N LEU A 21 -6.11 23.20 -6.43
CA LEU A 21 -7.40 22.81 -5.87
C LEU A 21 -8.25 22.01 -6.86
N LYS A 22 -8.43 22.52 -8.09
CA LYS A 22 -9.19 21.83 -9.14
C LYS A 22 -8.60 20.47 -9.51
N GLN A 23 -7.27 20.40 -9.61
CA GLN A 23 -6.59 19.12 -9.90
C GLN A 23 -6.80 18.10 -8.77
N THR A 24 -6.71 18.53 -7.52
CA THR A 24 -6.93 17.66 -6.35
C THR A 24 -8.38 17.20 -6.28
N GLN A 25 -9.34 18.11 -6.45
CA GLN A 25 -10.76 17.76 -6.53
C GLN A 25 -11.01 16.73 -7.62
N LYS A 26 -10.52 16.97 -8.83
CA LYS A 26 -10.68 16.02 -9.93
C LYS A 26 -10.10 14.64 -9.62
N ARG A 27 -8.93 14.56 -9.01
CA ARG A 27 -8.32 13.27 -8.62
C ARG A 27 -9.19 12.50 -7.62
N TRP A 28 -9.78 13.21 -6.66
CA TRP A 28 -10.70 12.58 -5.70
C TRP A 28 -12.03 12.20 -6.33
N ASP A 29 -12.58 13.02 -7.22
CA ASP A 29 -13.79 12.70 -7.97
C ASP A 29 -13.59 11.44 -8.83
N ASP A 30 -12.45 11.34 -9.53
CA ASP A 30 -12.09 10.15 -10.33
C ASP A 30 -11.89 8.90 -9.44
N ALA A 31 -11.34 9.05 -8.24
CA ALA A 31 -11.11 7.95 -7.33
C ALA A 31 -12.41 7.45 -6.66
N LEU A 32 -13.23 8.35 -6.16
CA LEU A 32 -14.50 8.03 -5.49
C LEU A 32 -15.57 7.59 -6.48
N GLY A 33 -15.55 8.14 -7.70
CA GLY A 33 -16.48 7.80 -8.79
C GLY A 33 -16.31 6.38 -9.35
N LYS A 34 -15.37 5.59 -8.85
CA LYS A 34 -15.26 4.15 -9.20
C LYS A 34 -16.43 3.32 -8.68
N ILE A 35 -17.15 3.81 -7.69
CA ILE A 35 -18.40 3.23 -7.21
C ILE A 35 -19.47 4.33 -7.22
N GLU A 36 -20.48 4.15 -8.05
CA GLU A 36 -21.67 5.00 -8.04
C GLU A 36 -22.77 4.35 -7.22
N VAL A 37 -23.32 5.13 -6.24
CA VAL A 37 -24.46 4.70 -5.43
C VAL A 37 -25.70 5.49 -5.80
N HIS A 38 -26.81 4.78 -6.03
CA HIS A 38 -28.10 5.35 -6.32
C HIS A 38 -29.11 5.04 -5.22
N GLY A 39 -30.03 5.97 -4.97
CA GLY A 39 -31.00 5.84 -3.89
C GLY A 39 -30.45 6.22 -2.52
N GLY A 40 -31.19 5.94 -1.46
CA GLY A 40 -30.84 6.36 -0.10
C GLY A 40 -31.02 7.85 0.14
N THR A 41 -30.75 8.27 1.37
CA THR A 41 -30.71 9.68 1.79
C THR A 41 -29.36 10.30 1.48
N GLU A 42 -29.26 11.63 1.50
CA GLU A 42 -27.99 12.33 1.34
C GLU A 42 -26.99 12.02 2.48
N ASP A 43 -27.50 11.81 3.70
CA ASP A 43 -26.67 11.39 4.84
C ASP A 43 -26.06 9.99 4.62
N GLU A 44 -26.85 9.03 4.12
CA GLU A 44 -26.34 7.69 3.80
C GLU A 44 -25.27 7.73 2.70
N LYS A 45 -25.48 8.54 1.66
CA LYS A 45 -24.46 8.75 0.62
C LYS A 45 -23.20 9.40 1.18
N THR A 46 -23.35 10.41 2.05
CA THR A 46 -22.23 11.07 2.72
C THR A 46 -21.42 10.07 3.54
N VAL A 47 -22.07 9.22 4.32
CA VAL A 47 -21.42 8.15 5.11
C VAL A 47 -20.68 7.18 4.19
N PHE A 48 -21.33 6.74 3.10
CA PHE A 48 -20.73 5.82 2.14
C PHE A 48 -19.44 6.39 1.51
N TYR A 49 -19.53 7.60 0.94
CA TYR A 49 -18.37 8.19 0.26
C TYR A 49 -17.26 8.61 1.24
N THR A 50 -17.61 8.99 2.47
CA THR A 50 -16.63 9.24 3.52
C THR A 50 -15.88 7.95 3.89
N ALA A 51 -16.57 6.83 4.02
CA ALA A 51 -15.95 5.54 4.28
C ALA A 51 -15.07 5.08 3.11
N LEU A 52 -15.54 5.26 1.87
CA LEU A 52 -14.76 4.97 0.67
C LEU A 52 -13.50 5.83 0.60
N TYR A 53 -13.60 7.13 0.87
CA TYR A 53 -12.45 8.05 0.97
C TYR A 53 -11.42 7.54 2.01
N HIS A 54 -11.86 7.19 3.22
CA HIS A 54 -10.97 6.67 4.25
C HIS A 54 -10.26 5.38 3.83
N SER A 55 -10.92 4.51 3.07
CA SER A 55 -10.32 3.27 2.55
C SER A 55 -9.23 3.50 1.50
N MET A 56 -9.08 4.73 0.98
CA MET A 56 -8.11 5.11 -0.05
C MET A 56 -6.95 5.97 0.47
N ILE A 57 -6.94 6.34 1.76
CA ILE A 57 -5.86 7.15 2.34
C ILE A 57 -4.55 6.36 2.40
N ASP A 58 -4.63 5.09 2.76
CA ASP A 58 -3.50 4.15 2.81
C ASP A 58 -3.80 2.91 1.94
N PRO A 59 -2.76 2.29 1.35
CA PRO A 59 -1.33 2.55 1.50
C PRO A 59 -0.87 3.75 0.66
N ARG A 60 -0.08 4.62 1.27
CA ARG A 60 0.43 5.83 0.62
C ARG A 60 1.71 5.58 -0.17
N ASP A 61 1.96 6.43 -1.18
CA ASP A 61 3.21 6.46 -1.93
C ASP A 61 4.33 7.09 -1.09
N VAL A 62 5.51 6.45 -1.09
CA VAL A 62 6.74 6.97 -0.44
C VAL A 62 7.87 7.20 -1.44
N SER A 63 7.59 7.02 -2.73
CA SER A 63 8.57 7.25 -3.77
C SER A 63 8.64 8.72 -4.15
N ASP A 64 9.83 9.20 -4.46
CA ASP A 64 10.02 10.43 -5.22
C ASP A 64 9.44 10.30 -6.65
N VAL A 65 9.22 11.41 -7.34
CA VAL A 65 8.69 11.41 -8.72
C VAL A 65 9.59 10.66 -9.70
N ASP A 66 10.87 10.50 -9.39
CA ASP A 66 11.82 9.67 -10.12
C ASP A 66 11.84 8.20 -9.64
N ARG A 67 10.87 7.83 -8.80
CA ARG A 67 10.68 6.49 -8.21
C ARG A 67 11.79 6.03 -7.26
N LYS A 68 12.60 6.95 -6.74
CA LYS A 68 13.54 6.65 -5.67
C LYS A 68 12.84 6.64 -4.32
N TYR A 69 13.33 5.81 -3.43
CA TYR A 69 12.84 5.67 -2.06
C TYR A 69 13.96 5.18 -1.14
N VAL A 70 13.79 5.35 0.17
CA VAL A 70 14.69 4.77 1.17
C VAL A 70 14.20 3.37 1.50
N GLY A 71 15.02 2.35 1.26
CA GLY A 71 14.69 0.96 1.53
C GLY A 71 14.78 0.57 3.00
N GLY A 72 14.38 -0.67 3.31
CA GLY A 72 14.46 -1.27 4.64
C GLY A 72 15.90 -1.45 5.16
N ASP A 73 16.88 -1.38 4.28
CA ASP A 73 18.32 -1.40 4.58
C ASP A 73 18.93 0.00 4.80
N GLY A 74 18.10 1.05 4.72
CA GLY A 74 18.52 2.44 4.86
C GLY A 74 19.21 3.04 3.63
N HIS A 75 19.30 2.30 2.52
CA HIS A 75 19.89 2.78 1.26
C HIS A 75 18.81 3.33 0.32
N ILE A 76 19.26 4.13 -0.66
CA ILE A 76 18.36 4.65 -1.70
C ILE A 76 18.25 3.60 -2.80
N HIS A 77 17.03 3.18 -3.07
CA HIS A 77 16.64 2.29 -4.16
C HIS A 77 15.78 3.01 -5.19
N GLN A 78 15.51 2.36 -6.30
CA GLN A 78 14.61 2.88 -7.34
C GLN A 78 13.77 1.72 -7.90
N THR A 79 12.45 1.90 -7.90
CA THR A 79 11.53 0.96 -8.58
C THR A 79 11.49 1.23 -10.08
N LYS A 80 11.18 0.17 -10.87
CA LYS A 80 10.97 0.29 -12.31
C LYS A 80 9.48 0.19 -12.67
N ASP A 81 8.81 -0.82 -12.13
CA ASP A 81 7.51 -1.26 -12.62
C ASP A 81 6.38 -1.12 -11.59
N PHE A 82 6.65 -0.62 -10.40
CA PHE A 82 5.65 -0.40 -9.35
C PHE A 82 5.94 0.86 -8.55
N THR A 83 4.96 1.35 -7.83
CA THR A 83 5.09 2.45 -6.87
C THR A 83 5.38 1.89 -5.48
N LYS A 84 6.48 2.30 -4.84
CA LYS A 84 6.77 1.88 -3.47
C LYS A 84 5.75 2.49 -2.51
N ARG A 85 5.04 1.63 -1.80
CA ARG A 85 3.99 2.03 -0.86
C ARG A 85 4.34 1.66 0.56
N THR A 86 3.75 2.38 1.50
CA THR A 86 3.92 2.17 2.94
C THR A 86 2.58 2.31 3.66
N VAL A 87 2.60 2.04 4.95
CA VAL A 87 1.45 1.97 5.85
C VAL A 87 0.58 0.77 5.53
N PHE A 88 1.12 -0.38 5.89
CA PHE A 88 0.39 -1.64 5.84
C PHE A 88 -0.01 -2.07 7.24
N SER A 89 -1.19 -1.64 7.67
CA SER A 89 -1.83 -2.09 8.92
C SER A 89 -2.51 -3.45 8.70
N GLY A 90 -1.69 -4.47 8.41
CA GLY A 90 -2.16 -5.73 7.82
C GLY A 90 -3.29 -6.40 8.59
N TRP A 91 -3.22 -6.46 9.93
CA TRP A 91 -4.26 -7.04 10.78
C TRP A 91 -5.63 -6.36 10.61
N ASP A 92 -5.64 -5.07 10.34
CA ASP A 92 -6.87 -4.30 10.15
C ASP A 92 -7.40 -4.41 8.71
N VAL A 93 -6.52 -4.28 7.72
CA VAL A 93 -6.89 -4.03 6.33
C VAL A 93 -7.15 -5.30 5.51
N PHE A 94 -6.64 -6.48 5.94
CA PHE A 94 -6.79 -7.72 5.19
C PHE A 94 -8.23 -8.20 5.08
N ARG A 95 -9.09 -7.80 6.01
CA ARG A 95 -10.47 -8.28 6.17
C ARG A 95 -11.43 -7.72 5.13
N SER A 96 -11.27 -6.44 4.78
CA SER A 96 -12.22 -5.75 3.92
C SER A 96 -11.57 -4.74 2.98
N GLN A 97 -10.63 -3.90 3.46
CA GLN A 97 -10.03 -2.85 2.64
C GLN A 97 -9.29 -3.44 1.43
N PHE A 98 -8.33 -4.36 1.63
CA PHE A 98 -7.62 -4.97 0.51
C PHE A 98 -8.53 -5.80 -0.40
N PRO A 99 -9.46 -6.65 0.11
CA PRO A 99 -10.47 -7.29 -0.73
C PRO A 99 -11.30 -6.33 -1.59
N LEU A 100 -11.67 -5.16 -1.06
CA LEU A 100 -12.31 -4.10 -1.85
C LEU A 100 -11.34 -3.51 -2.88
N GLN A 101 -10.13 -3.16 -2.47
CA GLN A 101 -9.13 -2.57 -3.36
C GLN A 101 -8.74 -3.51 -4.52
N THR A 102 -8.79 -4.84 -4.35
CA THR A 102 -8.57 -5.77 -5.47
C THR A 102 -9.60 -5.59 -6.59
N ILE A 103 -10.78 -5.06 -6.28
CA ILE A 103 -11.86 -4.80 -7.25
C ILE A 103 -11.71 -3.42 -7.87
N ILE A 104 -11.54 -2.39 -7.05
CA ILE A 104 -11.59 -0.99 -7.50
C ILE A 104 -10.22 -0.38 -7.82
N ASN A 105 -9.14 -0.91 -7.23
CA ASN A 105 -7.77 -0.40 -7.39
C ASN A 105 -6.72 -1.53 -7.45
N PRO A 106 -6.81 -2.48 -8.37
CA PRO A 106 -5.90 -3.64 -8.42
C PRO A 106 -4.41 -3.24 -8.53
N THR A 107 -4.11 -2.11 -9.18
CA THR A 107 -2.73 -1.59 -9.28
C THR A 107 -2.17 -1.22 -7.91
N ILE A 108 -2.95 -0.58 -7.04
CA ILE A 108 -2.51 -0.23 -5.68
C ILE A 108 -2.22 -1.48 -4.85
N VAL A 109 -3.04 -2.52 -5.00
CA VAL A 109 -2.82 -3.81 -4.33
C VAL A 109 -1.53 -4.46 -4.83
N ASN A 110 -1.34 -4.48 -6.14
CA ASN A 110 -0.12 -5.00 -6.76
C ASN A 110 1.14 -4.25 -6.29
N ASP A 111 1.09 -2.92 -6.25
CA ASP A 111 2.16 -2.06 -5.75
C ASP A 111 2.48 -2.37 -4.28
N MET A 112 1.45 -2.56 -3.43
CA MET A 112 1.65 -2.90 -2.02
C MET A 112 2.28 -4.28 -1.85
N ILE A 113 1.87 -5.28 -2.63
CA ILE A 113 2.47 -6.61 -2.59
C ILE A 113 3.96 -6.54 -2.98
N ASN A 114 4.28 -5.85 -4.08
CA ASN A 114 5.67 -5.63 -4.48
C ASN A 114 6.45 -4.91 -3.36
N SER A 115 5.83 -3.94 -2.69
CA SER A 115 6.45 -3.20 -1.60
C SER A 115 6.78 -4.08 -0.39
N LEU A 116 5.88 -4.99 -0.02
CA LEU A 116 6.09 -5.95 1.07
C LEU A 116 7.18 -6.97 0.74
N VAL A 117 7.16 -7.51 -0.48
CA VAL A 117 8.17 -8.47 -0.96
C VAL A 117 9.55 -7.82 -1.01
N THR A 118 9.63 -6.60 -1.53
CA THR A 118 10.87 -5.83 -1.60
C THR A 118 11.41 -5.50 -0.21
N LEU A 119 10.54 -5.11 0.72
CA LEU A 119 10.94 -4.83 2.11
C LEU A 119 11.52 -6.06 2.80
N ALA A 120 10.89 -7.23 2.62
CA ALA A 120 11.41 -8.49 3.16
C ALA A 120 12.83 -8.83 2.61
N GLU A 121 13.09 -8.49 1.36
CA GLU A 121 14.40 -8.68 0.72
C GLU A 121 15.43 -7.67 1.25
N GLU A 122 15.10 -6.38 1.29
CA GLU A 122 15.98 -5.29 1.71
C GLU A 122 16.33 -5.36 3.20
N SER A 123 15.35 -5.63 4.06
CA SER A 123 15.56 -5.73 5.50
C SER A 123 16.30 -7.02 5.93
N LYS A 124 16.45 -7.99 5.03
CA LYS A 124 17.03 -9.32 5.30
C LYS A 124 16.30 -10.10 6.41
N GLN A 125 15.05 -9.74 6.67
CA GLN A 125 14.23 -10.43 7.68
C GLN A 125 13.66 -11.74 7.15
N ASP A 126 13.62 -11.92 5.84
CA ASP A 126 13.14 -13.13 5.17
C ASP A 126 11.68 -13.51 5.49
N TYR A 127 10.85 -12.55 5.91
CA TYR A 127 9.42 -12.71 6.16
C TYR A 127 8.64 -11.45 5.84
N LEU A 128 7.32 -11.59 5.66
CA LEU A 128 6.41 -10.49 5.36
C LEU A 128 5.95 -9.81 6.64
N GLU A 129 5.88 -8.48 6.60
CA GLU A 129 5.47 -7.67 7.73
C GLU A 129 3.97 -7.86 8.08
N ARG A 130 3.67 -7.88 9.37
CA ARG A 130 2.28 -7.84 9.86
C ARG A 130 1.73 -6.42 9.89
N TRP A 131 2.59 -5.49 10.25
CA TRP A 131 2.28 -4.08 10.35
C TRP A 131 3.53 -3.28 9.98
N GLU A 132 3.53 -2.72 8.80
CA GLU A 132 4.65 -1.97 8.23
C GLU A 132 4.36 -0.47 8.28
N PHE A 133 5.37 0.32 8.67
CA PHE A 133 5.31 1.78 8.69
C PHE A 133 6.63 2.38 8.23
N LEU A 134 6.59 3.12 7.13
CA LEU A 134 7.75 3.80 6.54
C LEU A 134 8.96 2.88 6.33
N ASN A 135 8.71 1.71 5.74
CA ASN A 135 9.71 0.66 5.47
C ASN A 135 10.36 0.08 6.74
N ALA A 136 9.66 0.14 7.87
CA ALA A 136 10.08 -0.47 9.12
C ALA A 136 9.00 -1.37 9.70
N TYR A 137 9.41 -2.47 10.30
CA TYR A 137 8.52 -3.37 11.02
C TYR A 137 8.19 -2.82 12.41
N SER A 138 6.92 -2.65 12.70
CA SER A 138 6.48 -2.13 14.00
C SER A 138 6.41 -3.18 15.11
N GLY A 139 6.42 -4.47 14.77
CA GLY A 139 6.20 -5.57 15.72
C GLY A 139 4.76 -5.69 16.23
N CYS A 140 3.85 -4.82 15.82
CA CYS A 140 2.47 -4.78 16.30
C CYS A 140 1.62 -5.93 15.76
N MET A 141 0.53 -6.22 16.50
CA MET A 141 -0.53 -7.15 16.13
C MET A 141 -0.07 -8.61 16.02
N ILE A 142 -0.96 -9.47 15.52
CA ILE A 142 -0.78 -10.92 15.43
C ILE A 142 -1.19 -11.44 14.04
N GLY A 143 -0.90 -12.72 13.79
CA GLY A 143 -1.27 -13.40 12.55
C GLY A 143 -0.34 -13.06 11.37
N ASN A 144 -0.71 -13.55 10.20
CA ASN A 144 0.04 -13.39 8.95
C ASN A 144 -0.81 -12.71 7.88
N PRO A 145 -1.28 -11.46 8.10
CA PRO A 145 -2.25 -10.80 7.21
C PRO A 145 -1.71 -10.56 5.80
N ALA A 146 -0.41 -10.33 5.65
CA ALA A 146 0.22 -10.16 4.34
C ALA A 146 0.06 -11.41 3.46
N VAL A 147 0.15 -12.61 4.06
CA VAL A 147 -0.10 -13.88 3.35
C VAL A 147 -1.53 -13.92 2.80
N SER A 148 -2.51 -13.52 3.62
CA SER A 148 -3.92 -13.46 3.20
C SER A 148 -4.13 -12.47 2.06
N VAL A 149 -3.55 -11.27 2.15
CA VAL A 149 -3.66 -10.24 1.10
C VAL A 149 -3.04 -10.71 -0.21
N ILE A 150 -1.84 -11.29 -0.18
CA ILE A 150 -1.17 -11.79 -1.38
C ILE A 150 -1.96 -12.93 -2.02
N THR A 151 -2.45 -13.88 -1.20
CA THR A 151 -3.22 -15.01 -1.69
C THR A 151 -4.54 -14.56 -2.32
N ASP A 152 -5.29 -13.67 -1.66
CA ASP A 152 -6.55 -13.12 -2.18
C ASP A 152 -6.34 -12.39 -3.52
N ALA A 153 -5.31 -11.55 -3.60
CA ALA A 153 -4.95 -10.83 -4.83
C ALA A 153 -4.58 -11.80 -5.96
N TYR A 154 -3.71 -12.77 -5.69
CA TYR A 154 -3.29 -13.77 -6.68
C TYR A 154 -4.47 -14.60 -7.21
N MET A 155 -5.35 -15.05 -6.33
CA MET A 155 -6.55 -15.81 -6.71
C MET A 155 -7.55 -15.00 -7.54
N LYS A 156 -7.49 -13.67 -7.45
CA LYS A 156 -8.28 -12.74 -8.26
C LYS A 156 -7.58 -12.30 -9.56
N GLY A 157 -6.42 -12.88 -9.88
CA GLY A 157 -5.68 -12.62 -11.11
C GLY A 157 -4.73 -11.43 -11.03
N ILE A 158 -4.50 -10.84 -9.86
CA ILE A 158 -3.49 -9.80 -9.66
C ILE A 158 -2.15 -10.50 -9.41
N SER A 159 -1.29 -10.53 -10.42
CA SER A 159 -0.03 -11.29 -10.40
C SER A 159 1.15 -10.56 -11.04
N ASN A 160 1.09 -9.22 -11.16
CA ASN A 160 2.19 -8.44 -11.70
C ASN A 160 3.25 -8.14 -10.62
N PHE A 161 3.64 -9.19 -9.89
CA PHE A 161 4.71 -9.22 -8.90
C PHE A 161 5.48 -10.55 -9.02
N ASP A 162 6.65 -10.64 -8.40
CA ASP A 162 7.41 -11.88 -8.37
C ASP A 162 6.71 -12.92 -7.47
N VAL A 163 5.91 -13.77 -8.10
CA VAL A 163 5.05 -14.77 -7.42
C VAL A 163 5.91 -15.78 -6.63
N GLU A 164 7.05 -16.19 -7.17
CA GLU A 164 7.96 -17.14 -6.51
C GLU A 164 8.57 -16.54 -5.25
N LYS A 165 9.02 -15.29 -5.31
CA LYS A 165 9.50 -14.57 -4.12
C LYS A 165 8.39 -14.36 -3.10
N ALA A 166 7.21 -13.94 -3.55
CA ALA A 166 6.06 -13.74 -2.67
C ALA A 166 5.69 -15.04 -1.96
N TYR A 167 5.65 -16.16 -2.67
CA TYR A 167 5.43 -17.49 -2.09
C TYR A 167 6.53 -17.89 -1.10
N LYS A 168 7.81 -17.68 -1.47
CA LYS A 168 8.94 -17.95 -0.57
C LYS A 168 8.79 -17.22 0.76
N TYR A 169 8.56 -15.91 0.72
CA TYR A 169 8.44 -15.12 1.94
C TYR A 169 7.13 -15.39 2.70
N ALA A 170 6.03 -15.69 2.01
CA ALA A 170 4.80 -16.12 2.65
C ALA A 170 5.01 -17.43 3.45
N ARG A 171 5.67 -18.42 2.85
CA ARG A 171 6.02 -19.67 3.52
C ARG A 171 6.92 -19.45 4.72
N GLN A 172 7.99 -18.68 4.59
CA GLN A 172 8.92 -18.35 5.67
C GLN A 172 8.20 -17.60 6.83
N THR A 173 7.28 -16.72 6.49
CA THR A 173 6.43 -16.03 7.48
C THR A 173 5.60 -17.01 8.31
N VAL A 174 4.94 -17.97 7.66
CA VAL A 174 4.13 -18.98 8.35
C VAL A 174 5.00 -19.92 9.20
N GLU A 175 6.14 -20.35 8.68
CA GLU A 175 7.08 -21.23 9.41
C GLU A 175 7.64 -20.53 10.67
N LYS A 176 8.01 -19.25 10.55
CA LYS A 176 8.57 -18.47 11.66
C LYS A 176 7.54 -18.17 12.74
N PHE A 177 6.36 -17.69 12.38
CA PHE A 177 5.33 -17.29 13.35
C PHE A 177 4.37 -18.43 13.71
N GLY A 178 4.28 -19.49 12.90
CA GLY A 178 3.46 -20.68 13.17
C GLY A 178 4.03 -21.56 14.30
N ASN A 179 5.33 -21.52 14.54
CA ASN A 179 6.00 -22.31 15.57
C ASN A 179 6.02 -21.64 16.96
N GLY A 180 5.23 -20.61 17.18
CA GLY A 180 5.10 -19.94 18.49
C GLY A 180 6.29 -19.07 18.88
N GLU A 181 7.20 -18.77 17.97
CA GLU A 181 8.21 -17.75 18.22
C GLU A 181 7.50 -16.41 18.36
N LYS A 182 7.50 -15.89 19.58
CA LYS A 182 7.07 -14.53 19.88
C LYS A 182 7.97 -13.61 19.05
N GLY A 183 7.36 -12.85 18.14
CA GLY A 183 8.09 -11.79 17.48
C GLY A 183 8.84 -11.01 18.54
N THR A 184 10.14 -10.85 18.36
CA THR A 184 10.98 -10.10 19.29
C THR A 184 10.38 -8.73 19.44
N THR A 185 9.85 -8.48 20.63
CA THR A 185 9.56 -7.12 21.08
C THR A 185 10.89 -6.39 21.13
N GLY A 186 11.15 -5.53 20.13
CA GLY A 186 12.23 -4.58 20.21
C GLY A 186 11.92 -3.48 21.21
#